data_4dfb1de465dba5146b58605e91586181
#
_entry.id   4dfb1de465dba5146b58605e91586181
#
_cell.length_a   1.000
_cell.length_b   1.000
_cell.length_c   1.000
_cell.angle_alpha   90.00
_cell.angle_beta   90.00
_cell.angle_gamma   90.00
#
_symmetry.space_group_name_H-M   'P 1'
#
loop_
_entity.id
_entity.type
_entity.pdbx_description
1 polymer ?
#
loop_
_entity_poly.entity_id
_entity_poly.type
_entity_poly.pdbx_seq_one_letter_code
_entity_poly.pdbx_strand_id
1 'polypeptide(L)'
;AASDVYKRQFQMDYLSLSFPVYKGVGVSVGLQPYSSIGYRLSTRTETTQYLYEGSGGVNRAYLAVGAHLYKGLRLGVSGAFDFGKANYENQYGATNLLYPTREESESLFRGGSYSLGLQYERDLNQQYFISSGVSYTPKGTIRTTNSRSVSTLRSSQNGLVQMDKRTFDLGELARTHLTTPSELTLSAGMGKQQQWFVGADISFVNLSEFSNPFVTSDFVTYNNGYKLSVGGFYLPH
;
A
#
# COMPACT_ATOMS: atom_id res chain seq x y z
N ALA A 1 18.64 29.87 15.09
CA ALA A 1 19.00 28.46 14.98
C ALA A 1 17.74 27.62 15.18
N ALA A 2 17.13 27.13 14.12
CA ALA A 2 16.01 26.21 14.18
C ALA A 2 16.56 24.84 14.54
N SER A 3 16.22 24.36 15.71
CA SER A 3 16.48 22.99 16.12
C SER A 3 15.52 22.08 15.37
N ASP A 4 16.01 21.42 14.31
CA ASP A 4 15.33 20.30 13.68
C ASP A 4 15.28 19.16 14.71
N VAL A 5 14.15 19.06 15.39
CA VAL A 5 13.84 17.90 16.22
C VAL A 5 13.54 16.75 15.24
N TYR A 6 14.53 15.92 14.98
CA TYR A 6 14.37 14.64 14.30
C TYR A 6 13.42 13.78 15.14
N LYS A 7 12.14 13.79 14.79
CA LYS A 7 11.20 12.81 15.30
C LYS A 7 11.60 11.47 14.72
N ARG A 8 12.33 10.67 15.47
CA ARG A 8 12.55 9.26 15.14
C ARG A 8 11.19 8.58 15.20
N GLN A 9 10.58 8.36 14.05
CA GLN A 9 9.41 7.52 13.95
C GLN A 9 9.88 6.07 13.94
N PHE A 10 9.41 5.28 14.88
CA PHE A 10 9.53 3.84 14.79
C PHE A 10 8.57 3.37 13.72
N GLN A 11 9.11 2.88 12.61
CA GLN A 11 8.35 2.29 11.53
C GLN A 11 8.60 0.79 11.56
N MET A 12 7.54 0.01 11.72
CA MET A 12 7.59 -1.44 11.59
C MET A 12 7.40 -1.79 10.12
N ASP A 13 8.42 -2.37 9.49
CA ASP A 13 8.35 -2.73 8.06
C ASP A 13 7.45 -3.94 7.86
N TYR A 14 7.64 -5.01 8.63
CA TYR A 14 6.72 -6.16 8.66
C TYR A 14 6.97 -7.02 9.90
N LEU A 15 5.93 -7.74 10.28
CA LEU A 15 6.01 -8.80 11.28
C LEU A 15 5.38 -10.06 10.68
N SER A 16 6.11 -11.17 10.68
CA SER A 16 5.61 -12.46 10.15
C SER A 16 6.06 -13.60 11.03
N LEU A 17 5.12 -14.51 11.32
CA LEU A 17 5.35 -15.76 12.02
C LEU A 17 4.84 -16.90 11.14
N SER A 18 5.69 -17.90 10.91
CA SER A 18 5.34 -19.07 10.10
C SER A 18 5.74 -20.33 10.83
N PHE A 19 4.85 -21.30 10.86
CA PHE A 19 5.08 -22.56 11.54
C PHE A 19 4.40 -23.74 10.82
N PRO A 20 4.98 -24.95 10.85
CA PRO A 20 4.33 -26.14 10.35
C PRO A 20 3.24 -26.60 11.33
N VAL A 21 2.05 -26.86 10.82
CA VAL A 21 0.91 -27.40 11.62
C VAL A 21 0.70 -28.88 11.42
N TYR A 22 1.06 -29.39 10.22
CA TYR A 22 0.95 -30.80 9.87
C TYR A 22 1.99 -31.16 8.83
N LYS A 23 2.22 -32.47 8.55
CA LYS A 23 3.14 -32.91 7.49
C LYS A 23 2.74 -32.28 6.15
N GLY A 24 3.63 -31.44 5.62
CA GLY A 24 3.42 -30.76 4.35
C GLY A 24 2.44 -29.59 4.38
N VAL A 25 1.97 -29.17 5.57
CA VAL A 25 1.08 -28.00 5.75
C VAL A 25 1.73 -26.99 6.68
N GLY A 26 1.84 -25.77 6.22
CA GLY A 26 2.32 -24.61 6.99
C GLY A 26 1.28 -23.50 7.07
N VAL A 27 1.35 -22.74 8.15
CA VAL A 27 0.53 -21.56 8.38
C VAL A 27 1.46 -20.36 8.61
N SER A 28 1.09 -19.22 8.08
CA SER A 28 1.79 -17.95 8.30
C SER A 28 0.78 -16.89 8.68
N VAL A 29 1.11 -16.10 9.71
CA VAL A 29 0.37 -14.92 10.10
C VAL A 29 1.30 -13.73 10.10
N GLY A 30 0.80 -12.56 9.74
CA GLY A 30 1.66 -11.39 9.74
C GLY A 30 0.91 -10.08 9.60
N LEU A 31 1.69 -9.02 9.81
CA LEU A 31 1.29 -7.64 9.64
C LEU A 31 2.34 -6.95 8.76
N GLN A 32 1.90 -6.27 7.72
CA GLN A 32 2.80 -5.55 6.80
C GLN A 32 2.14 -4.27 6.28
N PRO A 33 2.91 -3.23 5.93
CA PRO A 33 2.38 -2.11 5.18
C PRO A 33 1.95 -2.56 3.78
N TYR A 34 0.74 -2.18 3.38
CA TYR A 34 0.21 -2.42 2.04
C TYR A 34 0.41 -1.21 1.12
N SER A 35 0.21 -0.02 1.67
CA SER A 35 0.40 1.24 0.97
C SER A 35 0.82 2.31 1.96
N SER A 36 1.66 3.25 1.54
CA SER A 36 2.06 4.40 2.35
C SER A 36 1.92 5.69 1.54
N ILE A 37 1.53 6.75 2.22
CA ILE A 37 1.41 8.10 1.67
C ILE A 37 2.30 9.00 2.52
N GLY A 38 3.23 9.70 1.89
CA GLY A 38 4.11 10.65 2.56
C GLY A 38 4.66 11.65 1.55
N TYR A 39 4.01 12.83 1.42
CA TYR A 39 4.52 13.90 0.59
C TYR A 39 4.23 15.26 1.21
N ARG A 40 5.07 16.21 0.90
CA ARG A 40 4.90 17.63 1.20
C ARG A 40 5.39 18.46 0.02
N LEU A 41 4.47 19.12 -0.65
CA LEU A 41 4.72 19.96 -1.81
C LEU A 41 4.36 21.40 -1.47
N SER A 42 5.26 22.34 -1.73
CA SER A 42 4.97 23.76 -1.57
C SER A 42 5.25 24.50 -2.85
N THR A 43 4.32 25.33 -3.25
CA THR A 43 4.47 26.28 -4.36
C THR A 43 4.28 27.68 -3.83
N ARG A 44 5.23 28.56 -4.11
CA ARG A 44 5.18 29.96 -3.70
C ARG A 44 5.41 30.85 -4.91
N THR A 45 4.49 31.79 -5.09
CA THR A 45 4.64 32.92 -6.02
C THR A 45 4.81 34.21 -5.21
N GLU A 46 4.96 35.36 -5.86
CA GLU A 46 5.09 36.63 -5.16
C GLU A 46 3.88 36.97 -4.28
N THR A 47 2.70 36.52 -4.68
CA THR A 47 1.43 36.84 -4.02
C THR A 47 0.72 35.68 -3.37
N THR A 48 1.05 34.43 -3.70
CA THR A 48 0.33 33.25 -3.22
C THR A 48 1.28 32.15 -2.73
N GLN A 49 0.80 31.38 -1.76
CA GLN A 49 1.49 30.19 -1.26
C GLN A 49 0.49 29.04 -1.14
N TYR A 50 0.86 27.92 -1.73
CA TYR A 50 0.15 26.64 -1.60
C TYR A 50 1.04 25.63 -0.89
N LEU A 51 0.45 24.88 0.02
CA LEU A 51 1.09 23.75 0.67
C LEU A 51 0.16 22.55 0.56
N TYR A 52 0.68 21.44 0.02
CA TYR A 52 -0.03 20.17 -0.13
C TYR A 52 0.71 19.13 0.68
N GLU A 53 0.06 18.52 1.65
CA GLU A 53 0.61 17.46 2.47
C GLU A 53 -0.28 16.22 2.39
N GLY A 54 0.32 15.07 2.22
CA GLY A 54 -0.34 13.78 2.32
C GLY A 54 0.41 12.88 3.29
N SER A 55 -0.31 12.22 4.19
CA SER A 55 0.28 11.32 5.18
C SER A 55 -0.64 10.15 5.49
N GLY A 56 -0.04 9.05 5.99
CA GLY A 56 -0.76 7.86 6.38
C GLY A 56 -0.46 6.65 5.50
N GLY A 57 -1.40 5.72 5.45
CA GLY A 57 -1.26 4.49 4.67
C GLY A 57 -2.23 3.42 5.12
N VAL A 58 -2.14 2.28 4.46
CA VAL A 58 -2.93 1.09 4.73
C VAL A 58 -1.99 -0.02 5.17
N ASN A 59 -2.31 -0.67 6.27
CA ASN A 59 -1.64 -1.86 6.77
C ASN A 59 -2.49 -3.09 6.43
N ARG A 60 -1.84 -4.21 6.29
CA ARG A 60 -2.43 -5.51 5.99
C ARG A 60 -2.07 -6.52 7.07
N ALA A 61 -3.09 -7.03 7.77
CA ALA A 61 -2.97 -8.23 8.58
C ALA A 61 -3.37 -9.42 7.72
N TYR A 62 -2.58 -10.48 7.69
CA TYR A 62 -2.86 -11.65 6.86
C TYR A 62 -2.72 -12.97 7.63
N LEU A 63 -3.48 -13.95 7.16
CA LEU A 63 -3.35 -15.36 7.49
C LEU A 63 -3.20 -16.12 6.18
N ALA A 64 -2.15 -16.93 6.08
CA ALA A 64 -1.90 -17.77 4.91
C ALA A 64 -1.71 -19.22 5.31
N VAL A 65 -2.20 -20.11 4.47
CA VAL A 65 -2.06 -21.55 4.60
C VAL A 65 -1.44 -22.08 3.31
N GLY A 66 -0.38 -22.86 3.44
CA GLY A 66 0.27 -23.53 2.31
C GLY A 66 0.32 -25.03 2.55
N ALA A 67 0.06 -25.80 1.51
CA ALA A 67 0.09 -27.25 1.55
C ALA A 67 0.92 -27.83 0.41
N HIS A 68 1.75 -28.81 0.73
CA HIS A 68 2.43 -29.64 -0.25
C HIS A 68 1.47 -30.70 -0.78
N LEU A 69 1.14 -30.63 -2.07
CA LEU A 69 0.15 -31.53 -2.68
C LEU A 69 0.83 -32.80 -3.21
N TYR A 70 1.79 -32.65 -4.12
CA TYR A 70 2.41 -33.80 -4.79
C TYR A 70 3.71 -33.40 -5.46
N LYS A 71 4.80 -34.22 -5.29
CA LYS A 71 6.08 -34.12 -6.04
C LYS A 71 6.54 -32.70 -6.41
N GLY A 72 6.69 -31.85 -5.40
CA GLY A 72 7.14 -30.47 -5.59
C GLY A 72 6.04 -29.46 -5.88
N LEU A 73 4.77 -29.88 -6.04
CA LEU A 73 3.64 -28.99 -6.20
C LEU A 73 3.10 -28.55 -4.84
N ARG A 74 2.97 -27.24 -4.64
CA ARG A 74 2.47 -26.61 -3.42
C ARG A 74 1.32 -25.66 -3.77
N LEU A 75 0.25 -25.70 -2.98
CA LEU A 75 -0.88 -24.78 -3.06
C LEU A 75 -0.86 -23.87 -1.85
N GLY A 76 -1.16 -22.59 -2.06
CA GLY A 76 -1.31 -21.60 -1.00
C GLY A 76 -2.60 -20.81 -1.14
N VAL A 77 -3.19 -20.49 0.00
CA VAL A 77 -4.32 -19.58 0.11
C VAL A 77 -4.02 -18.57 1.20
N SER A 78 -4.25 -17.30 0.95
CA SER A 78 -4.16 -16.28 1.99
C SER A 78 -5.42 -15.43 2.03
N GLY A 79 -5.86 -15.10 3.26
CA GLY A 79 -6.84 -14.08 3.54
C GLY A 79 -6.17 -12.91 4.24
N ALA A 80 -6.58 -11.70 3.91
CA ALA A 80 -6.02 -10.50 4.49
C ALA A 80 -7.11 -9.49 4.88
N PHE A 81 -6.80 -8.70 5.91
CA PHE A 81 -7.61 -7.58 6.35
C PHE A 81 -6.77 -6.30 6.23
N ASP A 82 -7.24 -5.40 5.37
CA ASP A 82 -6.61 -4.13 5.08
C ASP A 82 -7.27 -3.03 5.93
N PHE A 83 -6.46 -2.26 6.67
CA PHE A 83 -6.94 -1.18 7.52
C PHE A 83 -5.92 -0.04 7.56
N GLY A 84 -6.42 1.17 7.65
CA GLY A 84 -5.54 2.33 7.68
C GLY A 84 -6.27 3.65 7.53
N LYS A 85 -5.47 4.70 7.37
CA LYS A 85 -5.93 6.07 7.32
C LYS A 85 -5.05 6.87 6.37
N ALA A 86 -5.67 7.67 5.50
CA ALA A 86 -5.00 8.67 4.70
C ALA A 86 -5.51 10.06 5.11
N ASN A 87 -4.57 10.99 5.31
CA ASN A 87 -4.85 12.38 5.58
C ASN A 87 -4.25 13.22 4.46
N TYR A 88 -5.04 14.14 3.95
CA TYR A 88 -4.64 15.13 2.97
C TYR A 88 -4.91 16.51 3.54
N GLU A 89 -3.91 17.36 3.50
CA GLU A 89 -3.98 18.73 3.97
C GLU A 89 -3.55 19.68 2.85
N ASN A 90 -4.43 20.60 2.49
CA ASN A 90 -4.18 21.63 1.51
C ASN A 90 -4.28 22.99 2.20
N GLN A 91 -3.19 23.75 2.19
CA GLN A 91 -3.19 25.12 2.72
C GLN A 91 -3.04 26.12 1.57
N TYR A 92 -3.82 27.18 1.66
CA TYR A 92 -3.75 28.30 0.74
C TYR A 92 -3.62 29.60 1.52
N GLY A 93 -2.61 30.39 1.16
CA GLY A 93 -2.39 31.73 1.65
C GLY A 93 -2.10 32.71 0.49
N ALA A 94 -2.55 33.93 0.61
CA ALA A 94 -2.22 34.99 -0.32
C ALA A 94 -1.90 36.29 0.43
N THR A 95 -1.09 37.16 -0.15
CA THR A 95 -0.65 38.43 0.47
C THR A 95 -1.81 39.36 0.79
N ASN A 96 -2.90 39.26 0.01
CA ASN A 96 -4.14 40.02 0.20
C ASN A 96 -5.15 39.33 1.11
N LEU A 97 -4.87 38.13 1.63
CA LEU A 97 -5.71 37.41 2.55
C LEU A 97 -5.23 37.59 3.98
N LEU A 98 -6.14 38.09 4.84
CA LEU A 98 -5.88 38.24 6.27
C LEU A 98 -5.74 36.89 6.98
N TYR A 99 -6.44 35.89 6.49
CA TYR A 99 -6.48 34.54 7.06
C TYR A 99 -6.26 33.48 5.96
N PRO A 100 -5.13 32.75 6.02
CA PRO A 100 -4.94 31.55 5.19
C PRO A 100 -6.04 30.50 5.45
N THR A 101 -6.32 29.70 4.44
CA THR A 101 -7.29 28.63 4.51
C THR A 101 -6.60 27.29 4.53
N ARG A 102 -7.09 26.36 5.35
CA ARG A 102 -6.66 24.96 5.40
C ARG A 102 -7.87 24.07 5.12
N GLU A 103 -7.71 23.19 4.15
CA GLU A 103 -8.61 22.10 3.87
C GLU A 103 -7.96 20.79 4.37
N GLU A 104 -8.70 20.03 5.17
CA GLU A 104 -8.29 18.73 5.67
C GLU A 104 -9.27 17.67 5.15
N SER A 105 -8.76 16.63 4.51
CA SER A 105 -9.53 15.46 4.09
C SER A 105 -8.94 14.21 4.72
N GLU A 106 -9.79 13.41 5.32
CA GLU A 106 -9.43 12.15 5.97
C GLU A 106 -10.23 11.01 5.38
N SER A 107 -9.55 9.89 5.07
CA SER A 107 -10.17 8.66 4.63
C SER A 107 -9.70 7.50 5.51
N LEU A 108 -10.65 6.80 6.14
CA LEU A 108 -10.42 5.56 6.89
C LEU A 108 -10.75 4.38 6.00
N PHE A 109 -9.79 3.44 5.87
CA PHE A 109 -9.90 2.26 5.02
C PHE A 109 -10.10 1.00 5.87
N ARG A 110 -11.06 0.15 5.48
CA ARG A 110 -11.29 -1.17 6.08
C ARG A 110 -11.83 -2.13 5.03
N GLY A 111 -11.15 -3.26 4.82
CA GLY A 111 -11.60 -4.24 3.85
C GLY A 111 -10.91 -5.57 3.98
N GLY A 112 -11.45 -6.58 3.33
CA GLY A 112 -10.84 -7.91 3.23
C GLY A 112 -10.42 -8.19 1.80
N SER A 113 -9.34 -8.95 1.64
CA SER A 113 -8.86 -9.47 0.37
C SER A 113 -8.41 -10.92 0.54
N TYR A 114 -8.30 -11.64 -0.56
CA TYR A 114 -7.73 -13.00 -0.55
C TYR A 114 -6.87 -13.20 -1.78
N SER A 115 -5.94 -14.15 -1.70
CA SER A 115 -5.13 -14.55 -2.83
C SER A 115 -4.90 -16.06 -2.85
N LEU A 116 -4.69 -16.58 -4.03
CA LEU A 116 -4.41 -17.97 -4.31
C LEU A 116 -3.03 -18.08 -4.95
N GLY A 117 -2.27 -19.09 -4.57
CA GLY A 117 -0.94 -19.33 -5.13
C GLY A 117 -0.71 -20.81 -5.41
N LEU A 118 -0.04 -21.07 -6.51
CA LEU A 118 0.44 -22.39 -6.89
C LEU A 118 1.94 -22.28 -7.15
N GLN A 119 2.71 -23.14 -6.53
CA GLN A 119 4.15 -23.22 -6.71
C GLN A 119 4.55 -24.64 -7.11
N TYR A 120 5.44 -24.73 -8.07
CA TYR A 120 6.07 -25.98 -8.46
C TYR A 120 7.58 -25.85 -8.35
N GLU A 121 8.20 -26.80 -7.66
CA GLU A 121 9.65 -26.89 -7.49
C GLU A 121 10.10 -28.31 -7.81
N ARG A 122 11.16 -28.42 -8.58
CA ARG A 122 11.72 -29.72 -8.99
C ARG A 122 13.24 -29.68 -9.02
N ASP A 123 13.85 -30.67 -8.40
CA ASP A 123 15.27 -30.94 -8.58
C ASP A 123 15.51 -31.52 -9.99
N LEU A 124 16.37 -30.86 -10.77
CA LEU A 124 16.80 -31.35 -12.09
C LEU A 124 17.86 -32.45 -11.95
N ASN A 125 18.70 -32.26 -10.95
CA ASN A 125 19.74 -33.25 -10.57
C ASN A 125 20.12 -33.01 -9.09
N GLN A 126 21.15 -33.64 -8.59
CA GLN A 126 21.59 -33.51 -7.19
C GLN A 126 22.07 -32.11 -6.79
N GLN A 127 22.24 -31.20 -7.73
CA GLN A 127 22.76 -29.84 -7.47
C GLN A 127 21.82 -28.72 -7.90
N TYR A 128 21.06 -28.90 -8.97
CA TYR A 128 20.24 -27.84 -9.57
C TYR A 128 18.75 -28.08 -9.37
N PHE A 129 18.04 -27.02 -9.12
CA PHE A 129 16.59 -27.04 -9.03
C PHE A 129 15.97 -25.91 -9.86
N ILE A 130 14.73 -26.11 -10.26
CA ILE A 130 13.86 -25.08 -10.86
C ILE A 130 12.67 -24.85 -9.95
N SER A 131 12.24 -23.59 -9.92
CA SER A 131 11.01 -23.17 -9.23
C SER A 131 10.17 -22.34 -10.17
N SER A 132 8.87 -22.55 -10.16
CA SER A 132 7.90 -21.73 -10.86
C SER A 132 6.68 -21.49 -9.98
N GLY A 133 6.00 -20.39 -10.20
CA GLY A 133 4.85 -20.02 -9.40
C GLY A 133 3.83 -19.19 -10.16
N VAL A 134 2.60 -19.31 -9.73
CA VAL A 134 1.48 -18.46 -10.17
C VAL A 134 0.77 -17.99 -8.92
N SER A 135 0.51 -16.70 -8.81
CA SER A 135 -0.38 -16.16 -7.78
C SER A 135 -1.44 -15.27 -8.39
N TYR A 136 -2.64 -15.33 -7.85
CA TYR A 136 -3.76 -14.53 -8.29
C TYR A 136 -4.48 -13.91 -7.10
N THR A 137 -4.59 -12.60 -7.13
CA THR A 137 -5.40 -11.81 -6.19
C THR A 137 -6.56 -11.22 -6.98
N PRO A 138 -7.81 -11.62 -6.74
CA PRO A 138 -8.94 -11.04 -7.43
C PRO A 138 -9.19 -9.60 -6.99
N LYS A 139 -9.95 -8.87 -7.78
CA LYS A 139 -10.42 -7.54 -7.39
C LYS A 139 -11.18 -7.62 -6.06
N GLY A 140 -10.95 -6.60 -5.21
CA GLY A 140 -11.55 -6.50 -3.91
C GLY A 140 -12.29 -5.19 -3.71
N THR A 141 -12.99 -5.09 -2.60
CA THR A 141 -13.68 -3.87 -2.21
C THR A 141 -13.28 -3.50 -0.79
N ILE A 142 -12.74 -2.30 -0.63
CA ILE A 142 -12.38 -1.71 0.66
C ILE A 142 -13.40 -0.63 0.99
N ARG A 143 -14.04 -0.69 2.14
CA ARG A 143 -14.94 0.36 2.64
C ARG A 143 -14.09 1.55 3.08
N THR A 144 -14.51 2.74 2.67
CA THR A 144 -13.90 4.00 3.07
C THR A 144 -14.91 4.85 3.80
N THR A 145 -14.46 5.45 4.92
CA THR A 145 -15.21 6.48 5.64
C THR A 145 -14.43 7.77 5.49
N ASN A 146 -15.06 8.76 4.90
CA ASN A 146 -14.43 9.99 4.50
C ASN A 146 -14.97 11.17 5.33
N SER A 147 -14.10 12.12 5.63
CA SER A 147 -14.46 13.40 6.21
C SER A 147 -13.66 14.51 5.53
N ARG A 148 -14.28 15.68 5.40
CA ARG A 148 -13.65 16.88 4.85
C ARG A 148 -14.02 18.08 5.71
N SER A 149 -13.04 18.89 6.04
CA SER A 149 -13.23 20.12 6.79
C SER A 149 -12.37 21.24 6.22
N VAL A 150 -12.86 22.45 6.34
CA VAL A 150 -12.11 23.67 6.02
C VAL A 150 -12.02 24.52 7.27
N SER A 151 -10.86 25.10 7.47
CA SER A 151 -10.58 26.01 8.58
C SER A 151 -9.84 27.26 8.10
N THR A 152 -10.07 28.36 8.79
CA THR A 152 -9.26 29.57 8.66
C THR A 152 -8.13 29.55 9.67
N LEU A 153 -6.96 30.02 9.25
CA LEU A 153 -5.76 30.09 10.08
C LEU A 153 -5.42 31.54 10.39
N ARG A 154 -4.98 31.79 11.62
CA ARG A 154 -4.44 33.10 12.02
C ARG A 154 -2.97 32.94 12.35
N SER A 155 -2.17 33.88 11.86
CA SER A 155 -0.76 33.97 12.27
C SER A 155 -0.69 34.43 13.74
N SER A 156 0.05 33.69 14.55
CA SER A 156 0.38 34.01 15.93
C SER A 156 1.89 33.95 16.13
N GLN A 157 2.39 34.49 17.23
CA GLN A 157 3.82 34.43 17.56
C GLN A 157 4.37 33.00 17.64
N ASN A 158 3.51 32.00 17.94
CA ASN A 158 3.86 30.60 18.05
C ASN A 158 3.49 29.78 16.79
N GLY A 159 3.18 30.42 15.66
CA GLY A 159 2.79 29.77 14.40
C GLY A 159 1.34 30.03 13.99
N LEU A 160 0.82 29.19 13.09
CA LEU A 160 -0.55 29.29 12.60
C LEU A 160 -1.53 28.63 13.59
N VAL A 161 -2.50 29.38 14.04
CA VAL A 161 -3.58 28.92 14.93
C VAL A 161 -4.87 28.79 14.14
N GLN A 162 -5.53 27.66 14.30
CA GLN A 162 -6.84 27.39 13.70
C GLN A 162 -7.91 28.22 14.43
N MET A 163 -8.69 28.98 13.66
CA MET A 163 -9.73 29.87 14.21
C MET A 163 -11.12 29.25 14.10
N ASP A 164 -11.59 29.04 12.90
CA ASP A 164 -12.90 28.47 12.61
C ASP A 164 -12.74 27.18 11.81
N LYS A 165 -13.47 26.15 12.18
CA LYS A 165 -13.47 24.85 11.49
C LYS A 165 -14.90 24.49 11.12
N ARG A 166 -15.12 24.29 9.82
CA ARG A 166 -16.38 23.81 9.28
C ARG A 166 -16.18 22.44 8.66
N THR A 167 -16.94 21.47 9.12
CA THR A 167 -16.97 20.14 8.52
C THR A 167 -18.08 20.11 7.48
N PHE A 168 -17.75 19.59 6.29
CA PHE A 168 -18.73 19.42 5.22
C PHE A 168 -19.56 18.17 5.44
N ASP A 169 -20.84 18.27 5.20
CA ASP A 169 -21.67 17.10 5.01
C ASP A 169 -21.39 16.54 3.60
N LEU A 170 -20.76 15.38 3.55
CA LEU A 170 -20.40 14.73 2.31
C LEU A 170 -21.53 13.88 1.71
N GLY A 171 -22.66 13.73 2.42
CA GLY A 171 -23.76 12.91 1.96
C GLY A 171 -23.30 11.49 1.63
N GLU A 172 -23.54 11.03 0.41
CA GLU A 172 -23.13 9.70 -0.07
C GLU A 172 -21.61 9.49 -0.10
N LEU A 173 -20.82 10.54 -0.27
CA LEU A 173 -19.36 10.48 -0.27
C LEU A 173 -18.75 10.27 1.13
N ALA A 174 -19.54 10.41 2.20
CA ALA A 174 -19.08 10.12 3.56
C ALA A 174 -18.73 8.64 3.75
N ARG A 175 -19.38 7.76 3.00
CA ARG A 175 -19.11 6.31 3.01
C ARG A 175 -19.08 5.80 1.58
N THR A 176 -17.90 5.46 1.11
CA THR A 176 -17.68 4.98 -0.25
C THR A 176 -17.02 3.60 -0.25
N HIS A 177 -16.91 3.02 -1.42
CA HIS A 177 -16.22 1.76 -1.65
C HIS A 177 -15.09 2.01 -2.64
N LEU A 178 -13.86 1.73 -2.21
CA LEU A 178 -12.70 1.71 -3.08
C LEU A 178 -12.58 0.31 -3.67
N THR A 179 -12.52 0.22 -4.99
CA THR A 179 -12.26 -1.05 -5.69
C THR A 179 -10.76 -1.22 -5.89
N THR A 180 -10.19 -2.32 -5.40
CA THR A 180 -8.80 -2.69 -5.64
C THR A 180 -8.71 -3.53 -6.91
N PRO A 181 -7.67 -3.32 -7.74
CA PRO A 181 -7.50 -4.05 -8.98
C PRO A 181 -7.19 -5.53 -8.73
N SER A 182 -7.48 -6.38 -9.71
CA SER A 182 -6.99 -7.75 -9.75
C SER A 182 -5.52 -7.80 -10.17
N GLU A 183 -4.78 -8.77 -9.64
CA GLU A 183 -3.36 -8.98 -9.92
C GLU A 183 -3.08 -10.45 -10.19
N LEU A 184 -2.37 -10.73 -11.28
CA LEU A 184 -1.84 -12.04 -11.64
C LEU A 184 -0.32 -11.95 -11.70
N THR A 185 0.38 -12.75 -10.91
CA THR A 185 1.84 -12.83 -10.93
C THR A 185 2.29 -14.22 -11.39
N LEU A 186 3.21 -14.24 -12.34
CA LEU A 186 3.91 -15.43 -12.82
C LEU A 186 5.37 -15.32 -12.43
N SER A 187 5.93 -16.37 -11.84
CA SER A 187 7.33 -16.40 -11.41
C SER A 187 8.02 -17.66 -11.90
N ALA A 188 9.31 -17.52 -12.20
CA ALA A 188 10.19 -18.62 -12.53
C ALA A 188 11.59 -18.34 -12.02
N GLY A 189 12.29 -19.39 -11.60
CA GLY A 189 13.67 -19.29 -11.15
C GLY A 189 14.39 -20.62 -11.22
N MET A 190 15.70 -20.55 -11.15
CA MET A 190 16.58 -21.69 -11.08
C MET A 190 17.75 -21.42 -10.15
N GLY A 191 18.31 -22.46 -9.59
CA GLY A 191 19.43 -22.30 -8.70
C GLY A 191 20.22 -23.57 -8.48
N LYS A 192 21.35 -23.42 -7.82
CA LYS A 192 22.16 -24.51 -7.28
C LYS A 192 22.06 -24.48 -5.77
N GLN A 193 21.68 -25.59 -5.18
CA GLN A 193 21.50 -25.70 -3.74
C GLN A 193 22.69 -25.13 -2.97
N GLN A 194 22.43 -24.26 -2.01
CA GLN A 194 23.41 -23.62 -1.12
C GLN A 194 24.49 -22.77 -1.81
N GLN A 195 24.33 -22.42 -3.08
CA GLN A 195 25.35 -21.65 -3.81
C GLN A 195 24.75 -20.40 -4.48
N TRP A 196 23.75 -20.54 -5.33
CA TRP A 196 23.15 -19.43 -6.01
C TRP A 196 21.70 -19.71 -6.43
N PHE A 197 20.97 -18.65 -6.59
CA PHE A 197 19.62 -18.64 -7.15
C PHE A 197 19.44 -17.41 -8.01
N VAL A 198 18.75 -17.56 -9.13
CA VAL A 198 18.26 -16.44 -9.96
C VAL A 198 16.80 -16.68 -10.30
N GLY A 199 16.00 -15.64 -10.24
CA GLY A 199 14.58 -15.70 -10.55
C GLY A 199 14.06 -14.40 -11.13
N ALA A 200 12.94 -14.51 -11.80
CA ALA A 200 12.19 -13.39 -12.35
C ALA A 200 10.70 -13.61 -12.12
N ASP A 201 9.98 -12.51 -11.94
CA ASP A 201 8.52 -12.48 -11.90
C ASP A 201 7.96 -11.36 -12.76
N ILE A 202 6.80 -11.64 -13.34
CA ILE A 202 6.00 -10.67 -14.05
C ILE A 202 4.60 -10.62 -13.40
N SER A 203 4.18 -9.42 -12.99
CA SER A 203 2.84 -9.17 -12.45
C SER A 203 2.03 -8.34 -13.44
N PHE A 204 0.82 -8.76 -13.71
CA PHE A 204 -0.18 -8.05 -14.50
C PHE A 204 -1.22 -7.47 -13.53
N VAL A 205 -1.38 -6.16 -13.56
CA VAL A 205 -2.30 -5.43 -12.68
C VAL A 205 -3.37 -4.75 -13.51
N ASN A 206 -4.64 -5.10 -13.28
CA ASN A 206 -5.78 -4.53 -13.98
C ASN A 206 -6.20 -3.19 -13.33
N LEU A 207 -5.34 -2.17 -13.45
CA LEU A 207 -5.60 -0.86 -12.84
C LEU A 207 -6.84 -0.16 -13.39
N SER A 208 -7.34 -0.55 -14.57
CA SER A 208 -8.62 -0.06 -15.11
C SER A 208 -9.83 -0.42 -14.21
N GLU A 209 -9.69 -1.44 -13.35
CA GLU A 209 -10.72 -1.81 -12.36
C GLU A 209 -10.68 -0.92 -11.10
N PHE A 210 -9.60 -0.17 -10.89
CA PHE A 210 -9.45 0.70 -9.71
C PHE A 210 -10.48 1.83 -9.75
N SER A 211 -11.18 2.04 -8.64
CA SER A 211 -12.13 3.13 -8.48
C SER A 211 -12.10 3.64 -7.05
N ASN A 212 -11.97 4.95 -6.91
CA ASN A 212 -12.10 5.65 -5.63
C ASN A 212 -13.03 6.85 -5.81
N PRO A 213 -14.34 6.71 -5.48
CA PRO A 213 -15.32 7.77 -5.69
C PRO A 213 -15.05 9.06 -4.90
N PHE A 214 -14.28 9.00 -3.82
CA PHE A 214 -13.95 10.18 -3.01
C PHE A 214 -12.83 11.03 -3.62
N VAL A 215 -11.92 10.42 -4.37
CA VAL A 215 -10.76 11.08 -5.00
C VAL A 215 -10.88 10.94 -6.52
N THR A 216 -12.05 11.23 -7.06
CA THR A 216 -12.25 11.24 -8.51
C THR A 216 -11.67 12.53 -9.08
N SER A 217 -10.85 12.41 -10.12
CA SER A 217 -10.38 13.51 -10.95
C SER A 217 -10.65 13.16 -12.41
N ASP A 218 -11.32 14.05 -13.11
CA ASP A 218 -11.63 13.91 -14.55
C ASP A 218 -10.37 13.85 -15.41
N PHE A 219 -9.22 14.19 -14.83
CA PHE A 219 -7.91 14.20 -15.50
C PHE A 219 -7.07 12.95 -15.25
N VAL A 220 -7.56 11.99 -14.45
CA VAL A 220 -6.80 10.78 -14.12
C VAL A 220 -7.49 9.55 -14.72
N THR A 221 -6.78 8.87 -15.59
CA THR A 221 -7.21 7.59 -16.18
C THR A 221 -6.26 6.49 -15.73
N TYR A 222 -6.81 5.40 -15.23
CA TYR A 222 -6.04 4.23 -14.82
C TYR A 222 -6.00 3.22 -15.96
N ASN A 223 -4.80 2.93 -16.45
CA ASN A 223 -4.57 1.92 -17.48
C ASN A 223 -3.92 0.69 -16.85
N ASN A 224 -4.20 -0.48 -17.42
CA ASN A 224 -3.57 -1.72 -16.98
C ASN A 224 -2.06 -1.64 -17.10
N GLY A 225 -1.37 -2.20 -16.12
CA GLY A 225 0.07 -2.16 -16.04
C GLY A 225 0.68 -3.53 -15.82
N TYR A 226 1.98 -3.61 -16.04
CA TYR A 226 2.78 -4.77 -15.68
C TYR A 226 4.01 -4.33 -14.89
N LYS A 227 4.48 -5.23 -14.04
CA LYS A 227 5.70 -5.07 -13.26
C LYS A 227 6.59 -6.27 -13.52
N LEU A 228 7.83 -6.03 -13.91
CA LEU A 228 8.86 -7.05 -14.07
C LEU A 228 9.88 -6.89 -12.94
N SER A 229 10.19 -7.98 -12.25
CA SER A 229 11.24 -8.03 -11.24
C SER A 229 12.22 -9.16 -11.57
N VAL A 230 13.49 -8.93 -11.34
CA VAL A 230 14.56 -9.92 -11.47
C VAL A 230 15.43 -9.82 -10.23
N GLY A 231 15.76 -10.96 -9.66
CA GLY A 231 16.58 -11.01 -8.46
C GLY A 231 17.32 -12.33 -8.29
N GLY A 232 18.22 -12.36 -7.35
CA GLY A 232 18.97 -13.57 -7.04
C GLY A 232 19.97 -13.35 -5.91
N PHE A 233 20.63 -14.41 -5.51
CA PHE A 233 21.73 -14.37 -4.57
C PHE A 233 22.86 -15.32 -5.00
N TYR A 234 24.05 -15.03 -4.52
CA TYR A 234 25.22 -15.87 -4.65
C TYR A 234 25.92 -15.98 -3.30
N LEU A 235 26.22 -17.21 -2.88
CA LEU A 235 26.97 -17.52 -1.65
C LEU A 235 28.37 -18.04 -2.07
N PRO A 236 29.43 -17.23 -1.93
CA PRO A 236 30.79 -17.69 -2.17
C PRO A 236 31.18 -18.68 -1.08
N HIS A 237 31.96 -19.72 -1.49
CA HIS A 237 32.55 -20.69 -0.58
C HIS A 237 33.75 -20.10 0.16
#